data_c624141ba09fd34d146dd1e230341781
#
_entry.id   c624141ba09fd34d146dd1e230341781
#
_cell.length_a   1.000
_cell.length_b   1.000
_cell.length_c   1.000
_cell.angle_alpha   90.00
_cell.angle_beta   90.00
_cell.angle_gamma   90.00
#
_symmetry.space_group_name_H-M   'P 1'
#
loop_
_entity.id
_entity.type
_entity.pdbx_description
1 polymer ?
#
loop_
_entity_poly.entity_id
_entity_poly.type
_entity_poly.pdbx_seq_one_letter_code
_entity_poly.pdbx_strand_id
1 'polypeptide(L)'
;MIKVTDVAYARFRAPDLDLMESFLKDFGLTRSFRTETALYMRGIDSDHHLHITELGQPAFLGFAFNAASEEDLHIISKVEGASSVEKVYEPGGGKRVTLPDPDGFLIEIIHGMDELPELPVIKQFSPTFGEIRNR
;
A
#
# COMPACT_ATOMS: atom_id res chain seq x y z
N MET A 1 -7.67 -5.75 -23.24
CA MET A 1 -6.96 -4.60 -22.67
C MET A 1 -6.82 -4.73 -21.16
N ILE A 2 -5.62 -4.46 -20.68
CA ILE A 2 -5.35 -4.52 -19.25
C ILE A 2 -6.01 -3.35 -18.55
N LYS A 3 -6.57 -3.60 -17.38
CA LYS A 3 -7.21 -2.55 -16.63
C LYS A 3 -6.60 -2.43 -15.25
N VAL A 4 -6.02 -1.26 -14.97
CA VAL A 4 -5.52 -0.90 -13.66
C VAL A 4 -6.51 0.09 -13.07
N THR A 5 -7.08 -0.25 -11.92
CA THR A 5 -8.21 0.51 -11.42
C THR A 5 -7.84 1.68 -10.55
N ASP A 6 -6.81 1.55 -9.72
CA ASP A 6 -6.42 2.64 -8.83
C ASP A 6 -5.12 2.31 -8.14
N VAL A 7 -4.60 3.28 -7.40
CA VAL A 7 -3.41 3.10 -6.59
C VAL A 7 -3.79 2.29 -5.36
N ALA A 8 -3.06 1.21 -5.11
CA ALA A 8 -3.28 0.37 -3.95
C ALA A 8 -2.54 0.90 -2.72
N TYR A 9 -1.25 1.17 -2.88
CA TYR A 9 -0.46 1.70 -1.77
C TYR A 9 0.82 2.33 -2.29
N ALA A 10 1.46 3.11 -1.41
CA ALA A 10 2.78 3.67 -1.67
C ALA A 10 3.78 3.02 -0.72
N ARG A 11 5.01 2.88 -1.16
CA ARG A 11 6.06 2.23 -0.38
C ARG A 11 7.21 3.20 -0.15
N PHE A 12 7.62 3.33 1.10
CA PHE A 12 8.67 4.27 1.52
C PHE A 12 9.69 3.55 2.38
N ARG A 13 10.79 4.23 2.67
CA ARG A 13 11.77 3.76 3.63
C ARG A 13 12.10 4.90 4.59
N ALA A 14 12.24 4.57 5.87
CA ALA A 14 12.54 5.56 6.90
C ALA A 14 13.41 4.93 7.99
N PRO A 15 14.24 5.73 8.67
CA PRO A 15 15.14 5.17 9.69
C PRO A 15 14.49 4.92 11.03
N ASP A 16 13.30 5.45 11.27
CA ASP A 16 12.63 5.33 12.57
C ASP A 16 11.15 5.04 12.35
N LEU A 17 10.77 3.78 12.52
CA LEU A 17 9.39 3.38 12.30
C LEU A 17 8.43 3.93 13.36
N ASP A 18 8.91 4.11 14.60
CA ASP A 18 8.06 4.69 15.65
C ASP A 18 7.67 6.11 15.31
N LEU A 19 8.64 6.90 14.86
CA LEU A 19 8.38 8.27 14.48
C LEU A 19 7.47 8.32 13.28
N MET A 20 7.70 7.47 12.30
CA MET A 20 6.86 7.43 11.11
C MET A 20 5.43 7.02 11.45
N GLU A 21 5.26 6.05 12.33
CA GLU A 21 3.92 5.64 12.73
C GLU A 21 3.18 6.78 13.43
N SER A 22 3.87 7.48 14.32
CA SER A 22 3.27 8.61 15.03
C SER A 22 2.86 9.70 14.05
N PHE A 23 3.71 10.00 13.08
CA PHE A 23 3.42 11.00 12.07
C PHE A 23 2.19 10.61 11.24
N LEU A 24 2.12 9.36 10.81
CA LEU A 24 1.02 8.91 9.97
C LEU A 24 -0.29 8.84 10.73
N LYS A 25 -0.23 8.54 12.03
CA LYS A 25 -1.45 8.58 12.85
C LYS A 25 -2.01 9.99 12.95
N ASP A 26 -1.14 10.99 12.98
CA ASP A 26 -1.59 12.38 13.00
C ASP A 26 -2.32 12.75 11.71
N PHE A 27 -2.07 12.03 10.63
CA PHE A 27 -2.77 12.23 9.37
C PHE A 27 -3.99 11.33 9.24
N GLY A 28 -4.35 10.60 10.29
CA GLY A 28 -5.58 9.81 10.27
C GLY A 28 -5.41 8.37 9.88
N LEU A 29 -4.18 7.89 9.70
CA LEU A 29 -3.96 6.50 9.35
C LEU A 29 -3.85 5.65 10.62
N THR A 30 -4.14 4.36 10.47
CA THR A 30 -4.10 3.42 11.57
C THR A 30 -3.20 2.26 11.19
N ARG A 31 -2.45 1.75 12.18
CA ARG A 31 -1.60 0.59 11.91
C ARG A 31 -2.47 -0.62 11.55
N SER A 32 -2.14 -1.28 10.44
CA SER A 32 -2.74 -2.57 10.12
C SER A 32 -1.83 -3.71 10.54
N PHE A 33 -0.52 -3.51 10.44
CA PHE A 33 0.44 -4.54 10.83
C PHE A 33 1.82 -3.91 10.98
N ARG A 34 2.66 -4.50 11.82
CA ARG A 34 4.02 -3.98 12.00
C ARG A 34 4.96 -5.11 12.38
N THR A 35 6.16 -5.07 11.79
CA THR A 35 7.27 -5.96 12.17
C THR A 35 8.40 -5.07 12.66
N GLU A 36 9.55 -5.68 12.97
CA GLU A 36 10.72 -4.91 13.38
C GLU A 36 11.28 -4.08 12.24
N THR A 37 11.00 -4.45 11.00
CA THR A 37 11.60 -3.80 9.84
C THR A 37 10.60 -3.15 8.90
N ALA A 38 9.31 -3.26 9.17
CA ALA A 38 8.30 -2.70 8.27
C ALA A 38 7.04 -2.30 9.02
N LEU A 39 6.40 -1.25 8.53
CA LEU A 39 5.18 -0.69 9.10
C LEU A 39 4.14 -0.62 7.99
N TYR A 40 2.94 -1.15 8.26
CA TYR A 40 1.84 -1.13 7.31
C TYR A 40 0.69 -0.34 7.93
N MET A 41 0.25 0.71 7.22
CA MET A 41 -0.79 1.60 7.72
C MET A 41 -1.99 1.56 6.79
N ARG A 42 -3.17 1.74 7.36
CA ARG A 42 -4.42 1.72 6.61
C ARG A 42 -5.24 2.96 6.91
N GLY A 43 -6.16 3.26 5.99
CA GLY A 43 -7.18 4.28 6.23
C GLY A 43 -8.40 3.63 6.84
N ILE A 44 -9.57 4.25 6.64
CA ILE A 44 -10.82 3.71 7.18
C ILE A 44 -11.49 2.71 6.24
N ASP A 45 -11.01 2.63 5.00
CA ASP A 45 -11.59 1.70 4.03
C ASP A 45 -11.17 0.27 4.32
N SER A 46 -11.64 -0.66 3.50
CA SER A 46 -11.40 -2.09 3.71
C SER A 46 -10.02 -2.56 3.25
N ASP A 47 -9.24 -1.72 2.57
CA ASP A 47 -7.92 -2.13 2.12
C ASP A 47 -7.05 -2.51 3.31
N HIS A 48 -6.27 -3.59 3.15
CA HIS A 48 -5.40 -4.04 4.25
C HIS A 48 -4.42 -2.93 4.64
N HIS A 49 -3.81 -2.29 3.66
CA HIS A 49 -2.93 -1.17 3.91
C HIS A 49 -2.85 -0.32 2.65
N LEU A 50 -2.51 0.95 2.84
CA LEU A 50 -2.30 1.86 1.72
C LEU A 50 -0.96 2.58 1.83
N HIS A 51 -0.21 2.31 2.87
CA HIS A 51 1.11 2.89 3.07
C HIS A 51 2.02 1.85 3.72
N ILE A 52 3.19 1.68 3.15
CA ILE A 52 4.20 0.77 3.69
C ILE A 52 5.47 1.57 3.93
N THR A 53 6.06 1.44 5.12
CA THR A 53 7.37 2.02 5.41
C THR A 53 8.31 0.90 5.80
N GLU A 54 9.43 0.78 5.09
CA GLU A 54 10.48 -0.17 5.43
C GLU A 54 11.57 0.56 6.21
N LEU A 55 12.22 -0.15 7.11
CA LEU A 55 13.31 0.43 7.89
C LEU A 55 14.55 0.60 7.02
N GLY A 56 15.14 1.77 7.03
CA GLY A 56 16.33 2.04 6.25
C GLY A 56 16.50 3.53 5.99
N GLN A 57 17.41 3.87 5.09
CA GLN A 57 17.62 5.27 4.75
C GLN A 57 16.40 5.85 4.06
N PRO A 58 16.08 7.12 4.35
CA PRO A 58 14.86 7.73 3.81
C PRO A 58 14.82 7.68 2.29
N ALA A 59 13.73 7.19 1.75
CA ALA A 59 13.54 7.11 0.31
C ALA A 59 12.07 6.85 -0.01
N PHE A 60 11.66 7.27 -1.20
CA PHE A 60 10.41 6.83 -1.79
C PHE A 60 10.76 5.64 -2.68
N LEU A 61 10.10 4.51 -2.46
CA LEU A 61 10.46 3.28 -3.16
C LEU A 61 9.56 2.99 -4.34
N GLY A 62 8.30 3.36 -4.30
CA GLY A 62 7.42 3.11 -5.43
C GLY A 62 5.95 3.04 -5.08
N PHE A 63 5.16 2.68 -6.07
CA PHE A 63 3.71 2.56 -5.94
C PHE A 63 3.26 1.16 -6.31
N ALA A 64 2.12 0.77 -5.75
CA ALA A 64 1.39 -0.40 -6.20
C ALA A 64 0.04 0.04 -6.75
N PHE A 65 -0.38 -0.61 -7.82
CA PHE A 65 -1.68 -0.35 -8.45
C PHE A 65 -2.49 -1.63 -8.44
N ASN A 66 -3.81 -1.49 -8.32
CA ASN A 66 -4.70 -2.66 -8.34
C ASN A 66 -5.01 -3.05 -9.78
N ALA A 67 -4.92 -4.35 -10.06
CA ALA A 67 -5.42 -4.90 -11.31
C ALA A 67 -6.86 -5.33 -11.11
N ALA A 68 -7.65 -5.31 -12.17
CA ALA A 68 -9.04 -5.68 -12.07
C ALA A 68 -9.23 -7.18 -11.88
N SER A 69 -8.28 -8.00 -12.33
CA SER A 69 -8.38 -9.45 -12.23
C SER A 69 -7.01 -10.08 -12.20
N GLU A 70 -6.96 -11.35 -11.76
CA GLU A 70 -5.71 -12.07 -11.79
C GLU A 70 -5.26 -12.31 -13.24
N GLU A 71 -6.20 -12.46 -14.15
CA GLU A 71 -5.84 -12.64 -15.56
C GLU A 71 -5.05 -11.44 -16.08
N ASP A 72 -5.39 -10.23 -15.64
CA ASP A 72 -4.64 -9.06 -16.02
C ASP A 72 -3.20 -9.14 -15.55
N LEU A 73 -2.94 -9.75 -14.38
CA LEU A 73 -1.57 -9.94 -13.93
C LEU A 73 -0.79 -10.83 -14.90
N HIS A 74 -1.41 -11.89 -15.39
CA HIS A 74 -0.74 -12.78 -16.32
C HIS A 74 -0.43 -12.08 -17.65
N ILE A 75 -1.32 -11.19 -18.07
CA ILE A 75 -1.07 -10.41 -19.30
C ILE A 75 0.09 -9.46 -19.07
N ILE A 76 0.10 -8.76 -17.93
CA ILE A 76 1.14 -7.79 -17.61
C ILE A 76 2.49 -8.48 -17.46
N SER A 77 2.51 -9.70 -16.96
CA SER A 77 3.77 -10.41 -16.76
C SER A 77 4.51 -10.68 -18.05
N LYS A 78 3.84 -10.53 -19.20
CA LYS A 78 4.48 -10.73 -20.50
C LYS A 78 5.13 -9.46 -21.05
N VAL A 79 4.98 -8.34 -20.36
CA VAL A 79 5.63 -7.10 -20.75
C VAL A 79 7.13 -7.27 -20.53
N GLU A 80 7.93 -6.74 -21.45
CA GLU A 80 9.37 -6.87 -21.37
C GLU A 80 9.87 -6.26 -20.05
N GLY A 81 10.68 -7.01 -19.31
CA GLY A 81 11.21 -6.55 -18.03
C GLY A 81 10.32 -6.83 -16.85
N ALA A 82 9.08 -7.26 -17.08
CA ALA A 82 8.17 -7.56 -15.99
C ALA A 82 8.54 -8.87 -15.30
N SER A 83 8.22 -8.99 -14.02
CA SER A 83 8.38 -10.26 -13.30
C SER A 83 7.30 -11.22 -13.75
N SER A 84 7.44 -12.49 -13.38
CA SER A 84 6.32 -13.42 -13.49
C SER A 84 5.30 -13.05 -12.41
N VAL A 85 4.10 -13.65 -12.53
CA VAL A 85 3.11 -13.49 -11.47
C VAL A 85 3.63 -14.24 -10.23
N GLU A 86 3.70 -13.55 -9.11
CA GLU A 86 4.23 -14.15 -7.90
C GLU A 86 3.29 -13.92 -6.73
N LYS A 87 3.34 -14.86 -5.79
CA LYS A 87 2.56 -14.74 -4.57
C LYS A 87 3.22 -13.72 -3.66
N VAL A 88 2.40 -12.90 -3.01
CA VAL A 88 2.90 -11.90 -2.06
C VAL A 88 2.94 -12.52 -0.69
N TYR A 89 4.10 -12.50 -0.04
CA TYR A 89 4.26 -13.06 1.30
C TYR A 89 4.24 -11.99 2.38
N GLU A 90 4.00 -10.74 2.01
CA GLU A 90 3.81 -9.67 2.97
C GLU A 90 2.38 -9.70 3.53
N PRO A 91 2.13 -9.00 4.64
CA PRO A 91 0.77 -8.89 5.17
C PRO A 91 -0.20 -8.44 4.09
N GLY A 92 -1.40 -9.01 4.10
CA GLY A 92 -2.39 -8.75 3.08
C GLY A 92 -2.38 -9.75 1.95
N GLY A 93 -1.25 -10.36 1.67
CA GLY A 93 -1.17 -11.42 0.66
C GLY A 93 -1.51 -10.97 -0.74
N GLY A 94 -2.13 -11.87 -1.50
CA GLY A 94 -2.48 -11.61 -2.90
C GLY A 94 -1.38 -12.04 -3.85
N LYS A 95 -1.47 -11.56 -5.08
CA LYS A 95 -0.48 -11.83 -6.12
C LYS A 95 -0.05 -10.53 -6.77
N ARG A 96 1.14 -10.52 -7.33
CA ARG A 96 1.66 -9.30 -7.95
C ARG A 96 2.57 -9.59 -9.12
N VAL A 97 2.74 -8.57 -9.96
CA VAL A 97 3.77 -8.51 -10.98
C VAL A 97 4.51 -7.21 -10.74
N THR A 98 5.84 -7.22 -10.81
CA THR A 98 6.62 -6.00 -10.70
C THR A 98 7.08 -5.57 -12.08
N LEU A 99 7.10 -4.26 -12.29
CA LEU A 99 7.49 -3.66 -13.56
C LEU A 99 8.71 -2.77 -13.34
N PRO A 100 9.58 -2.66 -14.35
CA PRO A 100 10.70 -1.75 -14.25
C PRO A 100 10.23 -0.32 -14.47
N ASP A 101 10.86 0.61 -13.76
CA ASP A 101 10.63 2.03 -13.97
C ASP A 101 11.95 2.67 -14.40
N PRO A 102 11.94 3.52 -15.43
CA PRO A 102 13.19 4.12 -15.91
C PRO A 102 13.96 4.87 -14.84
N ASP A 103 13.26 5.40 -13.84
CA ASP A 103 13.91 6.15 -12.76
C ASP A 103 14.27 5.28 -11.57
N GLY A 104 14.06 3.97 -11.68
CA GLY A 104 14.50 3.04 -10.64
C GLY A 104 13.50 2.80 -9.53
N PHE A 105 12.29 3.34 -9.61
CA PHE A 105 11.27 3.06 -8.62
C PHE A 105 10.65 1.69 -8.86
N LEU A 106 10.10 1.12 -7.79
CA LEU A 106 9.41 -0.15 -7.87
C LEU A 106 7.95 0.10 -8.25
N ILE A 107 7.50 -0.51 -9.33
CA ILE A 107 6.10 -0.45 -9.72
C ILE A 107 5.52 -1.85 -9.54
N GLU A 108 4.49 -1.96 -8.73
CA GLU A 108 3.84 -3.25 -8.44
C GLU A 108 2.42 -3.19 -8.98
N ILE A 109 1.98 -4.28 -9.60
CA ILE A 109 0.56 -4.43 -9.97
C ILE A 109 0.06 -5.62 -9.17
N ILE A 110 -0.97 -5.41 -8.38
CA ILE A 110 -1.42 -6.43 -7.43
C ILE A 110 -2.88 -6.80 -7.64
N HIS A 111 -3.24 -7.98 -7.16
CA HIS A 111 -4.62 -8.45 -7.14
C HIS A 111 -4.81 -9.44 -6.02
N GLY A 112 -5.96 -9.37 -5.37
CA GLY A 112 -6.32 -10.37 -4.36
C GLY A 112 -5.78 -10.10 -2.98
N MET A 113 -5.40 -8.85 -2.68
CA MET A 113 -4.98 -8.52 -1.33
C MET A 113 -6.18 -8.63 -0.40
N ASP A 114 -5.94 -9.18 0.81
CA ASP A 114 -6.99 -9.33 1.80
C ASP A 114 -7.60 -7.99 2.18
N GLU A 115 -8.90 -7.99 2.44
CA GLU A 115 -9.57 -6.81 2.95
C GLU A 115 -9.81 -6.98 4.44
N LEU A 116 -9.88 -5.86 5.12
CA LEU A 116 -10.18 -5.81 6.55
C LEU A 116 -11.51 -5.11 6.74
N PRO A 117 -12.19 -5.35 7.88
CA PRO A 117 -13.41 -4.60 8.16
C PRO A 117 -13.11 -3.11 8.16
N GLU A 118 -14.04 -2.31 7.65
CA GLU A 118 -13.86 -0.87 7.66
C GLU A 118 -13.84 -0.37 9.09
N LEU A 119 -13.03 0.66 9.32
CA LEU A 119 -12.92 1.24 10.65
C LEU A 119 -14.10 2.18 10.90
N PRO A 120 -14.59 2.25 12.14
CA PRO A 120 -15.70 3.16 12.42
C PRO A 120 -15.26 4.62 12.32
N VAL A 121 -16.18 5.46 11.87
CA VAL A 121 -15.96 6.89 11.87
C VAL A 121 -16.24 7.40 13.27
N ILE A 122 -15.33 8.22 13.80
CA ILE A 122 -15.48 8.74 15.14
C ILE A 122 -16.34 9.99 15.10
N LYS A 123 -17.55 9.90 15.59
CA LYS A 123 -18.50 11.01 15.48
C LYS A 123 -18.16 12.18 16.38
N GLN A 124 -17.63 11.91 17.53
CA GLN A 124 -17.28 12.98 18.44
C GLN A 124 -15.98 13.66 18.02
N PHE A 125 -15.41 13.22 16.94
CA PHE A 125 -14.20 13.80 16.45
C PHE A 125 -14.44 15.26 16.20
N SER A 126 -13.55 16.05 16.70
CA SER A 126 -13.76 17.48 16.65
C SER A 126 -13.80 17.96 15.20
N PRO A 127 -14.75 18.80 14.90
CA PRO A 127 -14.79 19.38 13.59
C PRO A 127 -13.70 20.40 13.37
N THR A 128 -12.90 20.64 14.35
CA THR A 128 -11.89 21.61 14.20
C THR A 128 -10.90 21.19 13.19
N PHE A 129 -10.81 20.20 12.82
CA PHE A 129 -10.04 19.93 11.79
C PHE A 129 -10.62 19.00 10.94
N GLY A 130 -11.06 19.36 11.02
CA GLY A 130 -11.48 18.84 10.38
C GLY A 130 -11.58 17.71 10.06
N GLU A 131 -11.72 17.78 10.21
CA GLU A 131 -11.96 17.01 10.13
C GLU A 131 -11.62 16.29 9.45
N ILE A 132 -11.15 16.27 9.35
CA ILE A 132 -10.78 15.76 8.90
C ILE A 132 -10.68 14.83 8.32
N ARG A 133 -10.66 14.63 8.22
CA ARG A 133 -10.74 13.88 7.78
C ARG A 133 -10.91 12.93 7.16
N ASN A 134 -11.01 12.74 7.14
CA ASN A 134 -11.27 11.81 6.83
C ASN A 134 -10.93 11.35 5.98
N ARG A 135 -10.59 11.35 5.68
CA ARG A 135 -10.48 11.01 5.02
C ARG A 135 -10.27 10.73 4.43
#